data_ef48a3a74c6e72d4187ae2f071713dc8
#
_entry.id   ef48a3a74c6e72d4187ae2f071713dc8
#
_cell.length_a   1.000
_cell.length_b   1.000
_cell.length_c   1.000
_cell.angle_alpha   90.00
_cell.angle_beta   90.00
_cell.angle_gamma   90.00
#
_symmetry.space_group_name_H-M   'P 1'
#
loop_
_entity.id
_entity.type
_entity.pdbx_description
1 polymer ?
#
loop_
_entity_poly.entity_id
_entity_poly.type
_entity_poly.pdbx_seq_one_letter_code
_entity_poly.pdbx_strand_id
1 'polypeptide(L)' 'MDLSCKIEYALLALLELSACYASGEPLQIRQICARQSIPDRYLEQLLGTLRRSGLVKSQRGARGGYLLARDPWLI' A
#
# COMPACT_ATOMS: atom_id res chain seq x y z
N MET A 1 -13.73 11.17 5.75
CA MET A 1 -12.29 11.18 6.10
C MET A 1 -11.67 12.47 5.60
N ASP A 2 -10.97 13.18 6.46
CA ASP A 2 -10.34 14.44 6.06
C ASP A 2 -8.99 14.20 5.36
N LEU A 3 -8.39 15.27 4.84
CA LEU A 3 -7.16 15.19 4.08
C LEU A 3 -5.99 14.69 4.93
N SER A 4 -5.92 15.11 6.20
CA SER A 4 -4.84 14.69 7.10
C SER A 4 -4.85 13.18 7.31
N CYS A 5 -6.03 12.60 7.53
CA CYS A 5 -6.15 11.15 7.70
C CYS A 5 -5.77 10.41 6.43
N LYS A 6 -6.14 10.93 5.26
CA LYS A 6 -5.75 10.33 3.98
C LYS A 6 -4.25 10.31 3.79
N ILE A 7 -3.59 11.41 4.09
CA ILE A 7 -2.14 11.50 3.98
C ILE A 7 -1.47 10.54 4.96
N GLU A 8 -1.92 10.52 6.20
CA GLU A 8 -1.37 9.63 7.21
C GLU A 8 -1.51 8.17 6.81
N TYR A 9 -2.69 7.75 6.39
CA TYR A 9 -2.92 6.37 5.97
C TYR A 9 -2.08 6.00 4.74
N ALA A 10 -1.96 6.92 3.78
CA ALA A 10 -1.14 6.69 2.60
C ALA A 10 0.32 6.48 2.97
N LEU A 11 0.86 7.30 3.87
CA LEU A 11 2.24 7.18 4.33
C LEU A 11 2.46 5.87 5.06
N LEU A 12 1.54 5.48 5.94
CA LEU A 12 1.64 4.22 6.67
C LEU A 12 1.63 3.02 5.72
N ALA A 13 0.76 3.06 4.72
CA ALA A 13 0.69 1.99 3.72
C ALA A 13 1.99 1.92 2.91
N LEU A 14 2.52 3.05 2.49
CA LEU A 14 3.78 3.09 1.74
C LEU A 14 4.96 2.59 2.57
N LEU A 15 4.98 2.88 3.87
CA LEU A 15 6.02 2.38 4.77
C LEU A 15 5.98 0.85 4.86
N GLU A 16 4.78 0.27 4.97
CA GLU A 16 4.64 -1.19 5.00
C GLU A 16 5.10 -1.82 3.69
N LEU A 17 4.74 -1.21 2.57
CA LEU A 17 5.16 -1.72 1.26
C LEU A 17 6.67 -1.56 1.05
N SER A 18 7.25 -0.49 1.56
CA SER A 18 8.71 -0.28 1.52
C SER A 18 9.46 -1.37 2.25
N ALA A 19 8.95 -1.79 3.41
CA ALA A 19 9.58 -2.83 4.21
C ALA A 19 9.64 -4.16 3.47
N CYS A 20 8.72 -4.41 2.54
CA CYS A 20 8.65 -5.65 1.77
C CYS A 20 9.22 -5.53 0.36
N TYR A 21 9.72 -4.36 -0.02
CA TYR A 21 10.19 -4.14 -1.39
C TYR A 21 11.34 -5.07 -1.76
N ALA A 22 12.30 -5.22 -0.86
CA ALA A 22 13.51 -6.02 -1.12
C ALA A 22 13.19 -7.51 -1.30
N SER A 23 12.20 -8.03 -0.58
CA SER A 23 11.80 -9.42 -0.70
C SER A 23 10.99 -9.70 -1.97
N GLY A 24 10.37 -8.66 -2.54
CA GLY A 24 9.51 -8.79 -3.70
C GLY A 24 8.16 -9.44 -3.41
N GLU A 25 7.83 -9.67 -2.15
CA GLU A 25 6.56 -10.29 -1.78
C GLU A 25 5.45 -9.26 -1.67
N PRO A 26 4.30 -9.48 -2.36
CA PRO A 26 3.17 -8.57 -2.24
C PRO A 26 2.55 -8.61 -0.86
N LEU A 27 2.01 -7.48 -0.41
CA LEU A 27 1.23 -7.40 0.82
C LEU A 27 -0.25 -7.29 0.48
N GLN A 28 -1.05 -8.10 1.14
CA GLN A 28 -2.50 -8.01 1.00
C GLN A 28 -3.04 -6.87 1.85
N ILE A 29 -4.17 -6.29 1.43
CA ILE A 29 -4.82 -5.20 2.16
C ILE A 29 -5.02 -5.56 3.63
N ARG A 30 -5.53 -6.77 3.91
CA ARG A 30 -5.79 -7.20 5.28
C ARG A 30 -4.54 -7.23 6.15
N GLN A 31 -3.38 -7.51 5.56
CA GLN A 31 -2.11 -7.51 6.30
C GLN A 31 -1.70 -6.09 6.70
N ILE A 32 -1.87 -5.15 5.79
CA ILE A 32 -1.57 -3.74 6.06
C ILE A 32 -2.55 -3.19 7.11
N CYS A 33 -3.83 -3.49 6.96
CA CYS A 33 -4.86 -3.06 7.89
C CYS A 33 -4.60 -3.59 9.31
N ALA A 34 -4.20 -4.85 9.41
CA ALA A 34 -3.93 -5.46 10.71
C ALA A 34 -2.73 -4.80 11.41
N ARG A 35 -1.71 -4.43 10.65
CA ARG A 35 -0.49 -3.81 11.20
C ARG A 35 -0.68 -2.35 11.56
N GLN A 36 -1.47 -1.61 10.77
CA GLN A 36 -1.57 -0.16 10.89
C GLN A 36 -2.93 0.32 11.37
N SER A 37 -3.85 -0.61 11.66
CA SER A 37 -5.20 -0.27 12.14
C SER A 37 -5.94 0.69 11.21
N ILE A 38 -5.78 0.50 9.90
CA ILE A 38 -6.47 1.30 8.89
C ILE A 38 -7.74 0.56 8.45
N PRO A 39 -8.89 1.24 8.38
CA PRO A 39 -10.11 0.60 7.86
C PRO A 39 -9.94 0.12 6.42
N ASP A 40 -10.37 -1.11 6.14
CA ASP A 40 -10.18 -1.77 4.84
C ASP A 40 -10.63 -0.92 3.67
N ARG A 41 -11.84 -0.34 3.77
CA ARG A 41 -12.42 0.41 2.65
C ARG A 41 -11.63 1.67 2.31
N TYR A 42 -11.04 2.31 3.31
CA TYR A 42 -10.21 3.48 3.08
C TYR A 42 -8.89 3.09 2.44
N LEU A 43 -8.31 1.99 2.89
CA LEU A 43 -7.06 1.50 2.33
C LEU A 43 -7.24 1.06 0.88
N GLU A 44 -8.36 0.42 0.53
CA GLU A 44 -8.65 0.07 -0.85
C GLU A 44 -8.66 1.29 -1.76
N GLN A 45 -9.33 2.36 -1.33
CA GLN A 45 -9.38 3.60 -2.09
C GLN A 45 -8.00 4.22 -2.25
N LEU A 46 -7.22 4.25 -1.16
CA LEU A 46 -5.89 4.83 -1.18
C LEU A 46 -4.94 4.06 -2.08
N LEU A 47 -4.94 2.73 -1.97
CA LEU A 47 -4.11 1.89 -2.82
C LEU A 47 -4.49 1.99 -4.28
N GLY A 48 -5.79 2.11 -4.56
CA GLY A 48 -6.27 2.36 -5.92
C GLY A 48 -5.74 3.66 -6.49
N THR A 49 -5.74 4.71 -5.69
CA THR A 49 -5.20 6.02 -6.08
C THR A 49 -3.69 5.95 -6.30
N LEU A 50 -2.97 5.30 -5.39
CA LEU A 50 -1.52 5.15 -5.50
C LEU A 50 -1.13 4.32 -6.72
N ARG A 51 -1.93 3.30 -7.05
CA ARG A 51 -1.71 2.50 -8.25
C ARG A 51 -1.88 3.34 -9.52
N ARG A 52 -2.93 4.15 -9.58
CA ARG A 52 -3.17 5.03 -10.73
C ARG A 52 -2.07 6.07 -10.89
N SER A 53 -1.46 6.50 -9.79
CA SER A 53 -0.36 7.46 -9.84
C SER A 53 0.99 6.82 -10.21
N GLY A 54 1.06 5.49 -10.26
CA GLY A 54 2.29 4.78 -10.61
C GLY A 54 3.23 4.50 -9.45
N LEU A 55 2.82 4.77 -8.21
CA LEU A 55 3.66 4.51 -7.04
C LEU A 55 3.52 3.06 -6.55
N VAL A 56 2.39 2.43 -6.82
CA VAL A 56 2.06 1.09 -6.36
C VAL A 56 1.55 0.27 -7.54
N LYS A 57 1.85 -1.02 -7.54
CA LYS A 57 1.29 -1.96 -8.50
C LYS A 57 0.59 -3.09 -7.76
N SER A 58 -0.35 -3.75 -8.43
CA SER A 58 -1.06 -4.89 -7.87
C SER A 58 -0.65 -6.17 -8.58
N GLN A 59 -0.67 -7.27 -7.84
CA GLN A 59 -0.38 -8.60 -8.37
C GLN A 59 -1.56 -9.50 -8.06
N ARG A 60 -2.04 -10.23 -9.06
CA ARG A 60 -3.18 -11.13 -8.92
C ARG A 60 -2.74 -12.50 -8.41
N GLY A 61 -3.71 -13.26 -7.92
CA GLY A 61 -3.54 -14.65 -7.52
C GLY A 61 -3.64 -14.84 -6.02
N ALA A 62 -3.53 -16.10 -5.58
CA ALA A 62 -3.64 -16.47 -4.17
C ALA A 62 -2.55 -15.83 -3.31
N ARG A 63 -1.38 -15.56 -3.90
CA ARG A 63 -0.26 -14.89 -3.24
C ARG A 63 -0.12 -13.45 -3.73
N GLY A 64 -1.18 -12.89 -4.25
CA GLY A 64 -1.19 -11.53 -4.76
C GLY A 64 -1.28 -10.51 -3.66
N GLY A 65 -1.35 -9.26 -4.07
CA GLY A 65 -1.43 -8.12 -3.17
C GLY A 65 -0.86 -6.88 -3.83
N TYR A 66 -0.26 -6.02 -3.03
CA TYR A 66 0.28 -4.76 -3.51
C TYR A 66 1.78 -4.68 -3.26
N LEU A 67 2.47 -4.00 -4.16
CA LEU A 67 3.91 -3.80 -4.12
C LEU A 67 4.20 -2.35 -4.49
N LEU A 68 5.33 -1.81 -4.03
CA LEU A 68 5.83 -0.57 -4.60
C LEU A 68 6.20 -0.81 -6.06
N ALA A 69 5.83 0.13 -6.92
CA ALA A 69 6.18 0.06 -8.34
C ALA A 69 7.61 0.53 -8.60
N ARG A 70 8.20 1.23 -7.63
CA ARG A 70 9.54 1.79 -7.73
C ARG A 70 10.32 1.53 -6.45
N ASP A 71 11.64 1.55 -6.56
CA ASP A 71 12.53 1.51 -5.41
C ASP A 71 12.16 2.64 -4.45
N PRO A 72 12.01 2.38 -3.13
CA PRO A 72 11.67 3.42 -2.17
C PRO A 72 12.59 4.65 -2.23
N TRP A 73 13.85 4.47 -2.60
CA TRP A 73 14.80 5.58 -2.71
C TRP A 73 14.52 6.49 -3.90
N LEU A 74 13.63 6.09 -4.83
CA LEU A 74 13.27 6.85 -6.02
C LEU A 74 11.91 7.57 -5.91
N ILE A 75 11.27 7.42 -4.77
CA ILE A 75 9.96 8.04 -4.54
C ILE A 75 10.10 9.42 -3.93
#